data_7b124edf745b80158b7bb1ca1ab14ece
#
_entry.id   7b124edf745b80158b7bb1ca1ab14ece
#
_cell.length_a   1.000
_cell.length_b   1.000
_cell.length_c   1.000
_cell.angle_alpha   90.00
_cell.angle_beta   90.00
_cell.angle_gamma   90.00
#
_symmetry.space_group_name_H-M   'P 1'
#
loop_
_entity.id
_entity.type
_entity.pdbx_description
1 polymer ?
#
loop_
_entity_poly.entity_id
_entity_poly.type
_entity_poly.pdbx_seq_one_letter_code
_entity_poly.pdbx_strand_id
1 'polypeptide(L)'
;MRRALVLSVGSALWALSSIACSASPEEQTLLRFFVAAPTLDRTVIGKYATIDFNPRTEGIVETFTVTAVGPQHEDRKDVTIDAVVLQPNGATSRQTMVATFGKVGGRWLITGLRQTPTSQTSREVSSVPPK
;
A
#
# COMPACT_ATOMS: atom_id res chain seq x y z
N MET A 1 -71.04 14.80 4.24
CA MET A 1 -69.78 14.58 5.03
C MET A 1 -68.85 13.66 4.22
N ARG A 2 -67.87 14.19 3.57
CA ARG A 2 -66.86 13.39 2.84
C ARG A 2 -65.54 13.45 3.59
N ARG A 3 -65.15 12.34 4.19
CA ARG A 3 -63.81 12.20 4.80
C ARG A 3 -62.82 11.84 3.72
N ALA A 4 -61.94 12.77 3.40
CA ALA A 4 -60.81 12.51 2.55
C ALA A 4 -59.74 11.72 3.32
N LEU A 5 -59.48 10.47 2.90
CA LEU A 5 -58.35 9.67 3.39
C LEU A 5 -57.13 10.15 2.64
N VAL A 6 -56.24 10.82 3.35
CA VAL A 6 -54.91 11.15 2.83
C VAL A 6 -54.02 9.96 3.06
N LEU A 7 -53.74 9.22 2.00
CA LEU A 7 -52.73 8.19 1.98
C LEU A 7 -51.32 8.86 1.89
N SER A 8 -50.68 8.91 3.05
CA SER A 8 -49.29 9.32 3.11
C SER A 8 -48.40 8.17 2.57
N VAL A 9 -47.96 8.32 1.34
CA VAL A 9 -46.93 7.43 0.77
C VAL A 9 -45.59 7.84 1.35
N GLY A 10 -45.14 7.12 2.35
CA GLY A 10 -43.81 7.28 2.90
C GLY A 10 -42.78 6.73 1.89
N SER A 11 -42.12 7.63 1.16
CA SER A 11 -40.96 7.29 0.35
C SER A 11 -39.78 7.01 1.28
N ALA A 12 -39.52 5.72 1.53
CA ALA A 12 -38.29 5.29 2.16
C ALA A 12 -37.14 5.50 1.16
N LEU A 13 -36.45 6.61 1.28
CA LEU A 13 -35.15 6.82 0.62
C LEU A 13 -34.15 5.86 1.26
N TRP A 14 -33.89 4.77 0.60
CA TRP A 14 -32.74 3.93 0.88
C TRP A 14 -31.50 4.70 0.41
N ALA A 15 -30.84 5.38 1.33
CA ALA A 15 -29.51 5.90 1.10
C ALA A 15 -28.56 4.69 0.97
N LEU A 16 -28.32 4.29 -0.27
CA LEU A 16 -27.21 3.42 -0.61
C LEU A 16 -25.94 4.20 -0.29
N SER A 17 -25.45 4.04 0.93
CA SER A 17 -24.11 4.47 1.28
C SER A 17 -23.14 3.63 0.47
N SER A 18 -22.82 4.09 -0.71
CA SER A 18 -21.69 3.57 -1.47
C SER A 18 -20.46 3.84 -0.63
N ILE A 19 -20.02 2.85 0.16
CA ILE A 19 -18.70 2.85 0.76
C ILE A 19 -17.75 2.69 -0.41
N ALA A 20 -17.41 3.81 -1.05
CA ALA A 20 -16.31 3.85 -1.97
C ALA A 20 -15.05 3.57 -1.15
N CYS A 21 -14.47 2.37 -1.26
CA CYS A 21 -13.12 2.08 -0.80
C CYS A 21 -12.17 2.93 -1.66
N SER A 22 -12.06 4.22 -1.34
CA SER A 22 -11.06 5.08 -1.94
C SER A 22 -9.73 4.70 -1.34
N ALA A 23 -8.78 4.27 -2.17
CA ALA A 23 -7.40 4.10 -1.76
C ALA A 23 -6.89 5.41 -1.15
N SER A 24 -6.16 5.33 -0.03
CA SER A 24 -5.54 6.51 0.59
C SER A 24 -4.55 7.17 -0.38
N PRO A 25 -4.25 8.48 -0.22
CA PRO A 25 -3.25 9.13 -1.06
C PRO A 25 -1.89 8.44 -1.04
N GLU A 26 -1.49 7.90 0.10
CA GLU A 26 -0.25 7.13 0.26
C GLU A 26 -0.28 5.84 -0.55
N GLU A 27 -1.38 5.12 -0.48
CA GLU A 27 -1.56 3.88 -1.23
C GLU A 27 -1.55 4.14 -2.74
N GLN A 28 -2.20 5.19 -3.20
CA GLN A 28 -2.18 5.58 -4.61
C GLN A 28 -0.77 5.94 -5.09
N THR A 29 -0.01 6.67 -4.30
CA THR A 29 1.37 7.03 -4.62
C THR A 29 2.26 5.80 -4.70
N LEU A 30 2.14 4.88 -3.75
CA LEU A 30 2.85 3.60 -3.74
C LEU A 30 2.50 2.76 -4.96
N LEU A 31 1.21 2.65 -5.29
CA LEU A 31 0.76 1.88 -6.44
C LEU A 31 1.38 2.41 -7.74
N ARG A 32 1.31 3.71 -7.95
CA ARG A 32 1.89 4.35 -9.14
C ARG A 32 3.40 4.21 -9.20
N PHE A 33 4.08 4.32 -8.06
CA PHE A 33 5.51 4.10 -7.97
C PHE A 33 5.88 2.66 -8.34
N PHE A 34 5.24 1.66 -7.75
CA PHE A 34 5.56 0.25 -8.02
C PHE A 34 5.18 -0.19 -9.44
N VAL A 35 4.18 0.43 -10.05
CA VAL A 35 3.86 0.21 -11.48
C VAL A 35 4.91 0.85 -12.39
N ALA A 36 5.44 2.02 -12.03
CA ALA A 36 6.43 2.73 -12.83
C ALA A 36 7.85 2.16 -12.66
N ALA A 37 8.21 1.66 -11.48
CA ALA A 37 9.56 1.21 -11.17
C ALA A 37 10.14 0.18 -12.16
N PRO A 38 9.39 -0.84 -12.62
CA PRO A 38 9.92 -1.80 -13.59
C PRO A 38 10.25 -1.20 -14.95
N THR A 39 9.65 -0.07 -15.31
CA THR A 39 9.92 0.60 -16.58
C THR A 39 11.27 1.30 -16.62
N LEU A 40 11.87 1.57 -15.47
CA LEU A 40 13.11 2.34 -15.29
C LEU A 40 13.05 3.77 -15.88
N ASP A 41 11.85 4.26 -16.13
CA ASP A 41 11.64 5.63 -16.60
C ASP A 41 11.74 6.61 -15.41
N ARG A 42 12.89 7.24 -15.29
CA ARG A 42 13.19 8.18 -14.20
C ARG A 42 12.27 9.40 -14.20
N THR A 43 11.75 9.79 -15.34
CA THR A 43 10.81 10.92 -15.44
C THR A 43 9.48 10.58 -14.78
N VAL A 44 8.99 9.38 -15.03
CA VAL A 44 7.73 8.90 -14.42
C VAL A 44 7.93 8.59 -12.95
N ILE A 45 8.99 7.87 -12.60
CA ILE A 45 9.32 7.50 -11.22
C ILE A 45 9.49 8.74 -10.35
N GLY A 46 10.18 9.77 -10.86
CA GLY A 46 10.44 11.04 -10.16
C GLY A 46 9.17 11.83 -9.79
N LYS A 47 8.03 11.51 -10.37
CA LYS A 47 6.74 12.09 -9.96
C LYS A 47 6.24 11.56 -8.63
N TYR A 48 6.73 10.41 -8.19
CA TYR A 48 6.25 9.70 -7.01
C TYR A 48 7.32 9.47 -5.95
N ALA A 49 8.58 9.47 -6.34
CA ALA A 49 9.69 9.15 -5.46
C ALA A 49 10.97 9.90 -5.81
N THR A 50 11.80 10.12 -4.80
CA THR A 50 13.15 10.68 -4.96
C THR A 50 14.24 9.62 -4.80
N ILE A 51 13.85 8.38 -4.49
CA ILE A 51 14.78 7.26 -4.26
C ILE A 51 15.21 6.60 -5.56
N ASP A 52 16.41 6.03 -5.53
CA ASP A 52 16.88 5.09 -6.53
C ASP A 52 16.41 3.68 -6.16
N PHE A 53 15.41 3.19 -6.88
CA PHE A 53 14.91 1.83 -6.72
C PHE A 53 15.24 1.03 -7.99
N ASN A 54 16.02 -0.04 -7.83
CA ASN A 54 16.39 -0.88 -8.96
C ASN A 54 15.67 -2.23 -8.87
N PRO A 55 14.62 -2.45 -9.66
CA PRO A 55 13.86 -3.70 -9.63
C PRO A 55 14.68 -4.93 -10.03
N ARG A 56 15.80 -4.74 -10.72
CA ARG A 56 16.70 -5.86 -11.09
C ARG A 56 17.47 -6.42 -9.92
N THR A 57 17.69 -5.63 -8.88
CA THR A 57 18.39 -6.04 -7.65
C THR A 57 17.45 -6.19 -6.47
N GLU A 58 16.44 -5.35 -6.39
CA GLU A 58 15.51 -5.28 -5.26
C GLU A 58 14.24 -6.09 -5.47
N GLY A 59 13.98 -6.49 -6.72
CA GLY A 59 12.79 -7.22 -7.12
C GLY A 59 11.63 -6.33 -7.56
N ILE A 60 10.56 -6.94 -8.02
CA ILE A 60 9.34 -6.27 -8.49
C ILE A 60 8.24 -6.51 -7.47
N VAL A 61 7.67 -5.44 -6.94
CA VAL A 61 6.49 -5.53 -6.08
C VAL A 61 5.27 -5.82 -6.94
N GLU A 62 4.73 -7.02 -6.81
CA GLU A 62 3.55 -7.45 -7.58
C GLU A 62 2.26 -6.98 -6.95
N THR A 63 2.16 -7.13 -5.63
CA THR A 63 1.01 -6.69 -4.83
C THR A 63 1.49 -6.17 -3.49
N PHE A 64 0.72 -5.28 -2.88
CA PHE A 64 0.97 -4.81 -1.52
C PHE A 64 -0.32 -4.42 -0.80
N THR A 65 -0.25 -4.40 0.51
CA THR A 65 -1.31 -3.93 1.40
C THR A 65 -0.71 -2.95 2.39
N VAL A 66 -1.32 -1.78 2.54
CA VAL A 66 -0.94 -0.83 3.60
C VAL A 66 -1.46 -1.37 4.93
N THR A 67 -0.55 -1.63 5.86
CA THR A 67 -0.87 -2.17 7.18
C THR A 67 -0.88 -1.12 8.28
N ALA A 68 -0.11 -0.06 8.12
CA ALA A 68 -0.08 1.05 9.06
C ALA A 68 0.37 2.34 8.38
N VAL A 69 -0.23 3.44 8.77
CA VAL A 69 0.24 4.80 8.45
C VAL A 69 0.66 5.45 9.75
N GLY A 70 1.94 5.76 9.86
CA GLY A 70 2.50 6.40 11.04
C GLY A 70 2.04 7.86 11.18
N PRO A 71 2.26 8.46 12.35
CA PRO A 71 1.92 9.86 12.57
C PRO A 71 2.79 10.75 11.69
N GLN A 72 2.19 11.84 11.21
CA GLN A 72 2.92 12.86 10.50
C GLN A 72 3.70 13.70 11.48
N HIS A 73 5.02 13.77 11.29
CA HIS A 73 5.93 14.66 11.99
C HIS A 73 6.46 15.70 11.01
N GLU A 74 6.01 16.95 11.10
CA GLU A 74 6.36 18.02 10.17
C GLU A 74 6.05 17.60 8.71
N ASP A 75 7.08 17.47 7.88
CA ASP A 75 6.99 17.10 6.47
C ASP A 75 7.37 15.63 6.21
N ARG A 76 7.16 14.76 7.19
CA ARG A 76 7.56 13.35 7.12
C ARG A 76 6.54 12.43 7.78
N LYS A 77 6.35 11.26 7.18
CA LYS A 77 5.59 10.14 7.75
C LYS A 77 6.07 8.81 7.18
N ASP A 78 5.93 7.75 7.97
CA ASP A 78 6.24 6.38 7.55
C ASP A 78 4.97 5.59 7.30
N VAL A 79 4.97 4.80 6.24
CA VAL A 79 3.88 3.91 5.85
C VAL A 79 4.41 2.50 5.79
N THR A 80 3.82 1.61 6.56
CA THR A 80 4.18 0.18 6.57
C THR A 80 3.30 -0.57 5.60
N ILE A 81 3.91 -1.40 4.77
CA ILE A 81 3.23 -2.24 3.80
C ILE A 81 3.69 -3.69 3.91
N ASP A 82 2.78 -4.61 3.65
CA ASP A 82 3.09 -6.00 3.34
C ASP A 82 3.07 -6.17 1.83
N ALA A 83 4.18 -6.60 1.26
CA ALA A 83 4.36 -6.72 -0.17
C ALA A 83 4.70 -8.16 -0.58
N VAL A 84 4.19 -8.55 -1.73
CA VAL A 84 4.64 -9.74 -2.45
C VAL A 84 5.61 -9.29 -3.53
N VAL A 85 6.84 -9.77 -3.45
CA VAL A 85 7.95 -9.34 -4.29
C VAL A 85 8.42 -10.49 -5.15
N LEU A 86 8.46 -10.26 -6.45
CA LEU A 86 9.12 -11.15 -7.40
C LEU A 86 10.62 -10.86 -7.38
N GLN A 87 11.39 -11.80 -6.85
CA GLN A 87 12.85 -11.69 -6.76
C GLN A 87 13.52 -11.84 -8.13
N PRO A 88 14.74 -11.33 -8.34
CA PRO A 88 15.47 -11.48 -9.59
C PRO A 88 15.72 -12.94 -10.01
N ASN A 89 15.72 -13.85 -9.05
CA ASN A 89 15.86 -15.30 -9.29
C ASN A 89 14.56 -16.00 -9.72
N GLY A 90 13.46 -15.25 -9.85
CA GLY A 90 12.14 -15.78 -10.20
C GLY A 90 11.30 -16.28 -9.02
N ALA A 91 11.84 -16.34 -7.82
CA ALA A 91 11.09 -16.69 -6.62
C ALA A 91 10.23 -15.51 -6.14
N THR A 92 9.07 -15.80 -5.55
CA THR A 92 8.26 -14.80 -4.86
C THR A 92 8.48 -14.88 -3.37
N SER A 93 8.52 -13.73 -2.71
CA SER A 93 8.63 -13.64 -1.26
C SER A 93 7.69 -12.58 -0.72
N ARG A 94 7.17 -12.82 0.48
CA ARG A 94 6.41 -11.81 1.22
C ARG A 94 7.37 -11.04 2.11
N GLN A 95 7.30 -9.72 2.02
CA GLN A 95 8.19 -8.83 2.75
C GLN A 95 7.38 -7.71 3.40
N THR A 96 7.79 -7.31 4.60
CA THR A 96 7.31 -6.09 5.22
C THR A 96 8.28 -4.96 4.87
N MET A 97 7.74 -3.87 4.35
CA MET A 97 8.51 -2.71 3.95
C MET A 97 7.98 -1.46 4.63
N VAL A 98 8.85 -0.51 4.87
CA VAL A 98 8.48 0.81 5.36
C VAL A 98 8.86 1.84 4.30
N ALA A 99 7.84 2.51 3.77
CA ALA A 99 8.01 3.64 2.88
C ALA A 99 7.98 4.94 3.68
N THR A 100 9.03 5.72 3.57
CA THR A 100 9.08 7.06 4.16
C THR A 100 8.58 8.06 3.12
N PHE A 101 7.56 8.82 3.49
CA PHE A 101 7.04 9.93 2.70
C PHE A 101 7.61 11.24 3.24
N GLY A 102 8.11 12.05 2.35
CA GLY A 102 8.57 13.40 2.65
C GLY A 102 7.88 14.42 1.76
N LYS A 103 7.73 15.64 2.26
CA LYS A 103 7.18 16.73 1.48
C LYS A 103 8.31 17.43 0.72
N VAL A 104 8.25 17.36 -0.59
CA VAL A 104 9.25 17.94 -1.49
C VAL A 104 8.53 18.87 -2.46
N GLY A 105 8.87 20.16 -2.40
CA GLY A 105 8.20 21.16 -3.25
C GLY A 105 6.69 21.22 -3.06
N GLY A 106 6.20 21.03 -1.84
CA GLY A 106 4.76 21.02 -1.53
C GLY A 106 4.03 19.71 -1.87
N ARG A 107 4.74 18.70 -2.33
CA ARG A 107 4.18 17.39 -2.72
C ARG A 107 4.72 16.28 -1.85
N TRP A 108 3.86 15.33 -1.50
CA TRP A 108 4.27 14.11 -0.81
C TRP A 108 4.87 13.11 -1.80
N LEU A 109 6.14 12.78 -1.59
CA LEU A 109 6.89 11.83 -2.39
C LEU A 109 7.49 10.74 -1.50
N ILE A 110 7.75 9.57 -2.06
CA ILE A 110 8.49 8.51 -1.39
C ILE A 110 9.96 8.92 -1.36
N THR A 111 10.48 9.19 -0.17
CA THR A 111 11.86 9.62 0.04
C THR A 111 12.75 8.53 0.62
N GLY A 112 12.18 7.41 1.01
CA GLY A 112 12.88 6.24 1.48
C GLY A 112 12.02 4.99 1.35
N LEU A 113 12.65 3.86 1.12
CA LEU A 113 12.02 2.56 1.11
C LEU A 113 13.01 1.57 1.72
N ARG A 114 12.62 0.96 2.83
CA ARG A 114 13.45 -0.04 3.52
C ARG A 114 12.67 -1.31 3.76
N GLN A 115 13.35 -2.42 3.63
CA GLN A 115 12.81 -3.70 4.03
C GLN A 115 13.03 -3.86 5.54
N THR A 116 11.96 -4.21 6.23
CA THR A 116 12.09 -4.68 7.59
C THR A 116 12.40 -6.16 7.50
N PRO A 117 13.48 -6.66 8.12
CA PRO A 117 13.73 -8.09 8.16
C PRO A 117 12.51 -8.73 8.80
N THR A 118 11.79 -9.51 8.01
CA THR A 118 10.76 -10.40 8.56
C THR A 118 11.54 -11.33 9.48
N SER A 119 11.25 -11.27 10.78
CA SER A 119 11.64 -12.35 11.66
C SER A 119 10.95 -13.58 11.07
N GLN A 120 11.66 -14.27 10.17
CA GLN A 120 11.36 -15.65 9.93
C GLN A 120 11.57 -16.29 11.29
N THR A 121 10.46 -16.46 12.00
CA THR A 121 10.41 -17.53 12.95
C THR A 121 10.65 -18.77 12.10
N SER A 122 11.91 -19.09 11.94
CA SER A 122 12.31 -20.43 11.56
C SER A 122 11.60 -21.31 12.57
N ARG A 123 10.46 -21.87 12.17
CA ARG A 123 10.07 -23.13 12.76
C ARG A 123 11.23 -24.04 12.42
N GLU A 124 12.22 -24.00 13.27
CA GLU A 124 13.16 -25.05 13.42
C GLU A 124 12.31 -26.29 13.63
N VAL A 125 12.11 -27.01 12.53
CA VAL A 125 11.67 -28.37 12.61
C VAL A 125 12.81 -29.07 13.32
N SER A 126 12.68 -29.15 14.62
CA SER A 126 13.52 -30.00 15.43
C SER A 126 13.32 -31.41 14.92
N SER A 127 14.09 -31.81 13.92
CA SER A 127 14.21 -33.20 13.54
C SER A 127 14.92 -33.88 14.69
N VAL A 128 14.12 -34.42 15.59
CA VAL A 128 14.63 -35.37 16.57
C VAL A 128 15.21 -36.54 15.78
N PRO A 129 16.53 -36.82 15.87
CA PRO A 129 17.08 -37.95 15.17
C PRO A 129 16.44 -39.23 15.70
N PRO A 130 15.93 -40.09 14.83
CA PRO A 130 15.45 -41.38 15.30
C PRO A 130 16.62 -42.19 15.88
N LYS A 131 16.40 -42.71 17.06
CA LYS A 131 17.31 -43.73 17.59
C LYS A 131 17.08 -45.04 16.87
#